data_843a8737518ec7b2818641385438479a
#
_entry.id   843a8737518ec7b2818641385438479a
#
_cell.length_a   1.000
_cell.length_b   1.000
_cell.length_c   1.000
_cell.angle_alpha   90.00
_cell.angle_beta   90.00
_cell.angle_gamma   90.00
#
_symmetry.space_group_name_H-M   'P 1'
#
loop_
_entity.id
_entity.type
_entity.pdbx_description
1 polymer ?
#
loop_
_entity_poly.entity_id
_entity_poly.type
_entity_poly.pdbx_seq_one_letter_code
_entity_poly.pdbx_strand_id
1 'polypeptide(L)'
;FLDHDGVICLSTEWGGRHKKQRNFGRKMSQSVLSMPVDVRFDNFNKKAITILNSIIEETGAEIVVSSDWKRWATVEELGDYYESQGIIKRPIDATAFCRDLYNDGGAAHLKDEDINWTRQWMLEQERHVEILEWLQRHPEVTHWVAIDDLNMAKNYENIERTWGLENFVLTPRSREGIKQTGIKEQILKHLI
;
A
#
# COMPACT_ATOMS: atom_id res chain seq x y z
N PHE A 1 -4.49 -4.16 4.71
CA PHE A 1 -3.32 -3.33 4.34
C PHE A 1 -3.42 -2.99 2.87
N LEU A 2 -3.31 -1.71 2.55
CA LEU A 2 -3.55 -1.22 1.19
C LEU A 2 -2.34 -0.48 0.65
N ASP A 3 -1.77 -0.97 -0.47
CA ASP A 3 -0.90 -0.17 -1.32
C ASP A 3 -1.72 0.69 -2.30
N HIS A 4 -1.08 1.72 -2.86
CA HIS A 4 -1.73 2.66 -3.77
C HIS A 4 -1.31 2.43 -5.23
N ASP A 5 0.00 2.53 -5.52
CA ASP A 5 0.52 2.41 -6.88
C ASP A 5 0.35 0.97 -7.39
N GLY A 6 -0.19 0.81 -8.58
CA GLY A 6 -0.49 -0.52 -9.13
C GLY A 6 -1.74 -1.22 -8.55
N VAL A 7 -2.33 -0.68 -7.45
CA VAL A 7 -3.53 -1.24 -6.79
C VAL A 7 -4.76 -0.40 -7.09
N ILE A 8 -4.80 0.85 -6.61
CA ILE A 8 -5.89 1.81 -6.82
C ILE A 8 -5.46 3.06 -7.59
N CYS A 9 -4.18 3.45 -7.50
CA CYS A 9 -3.54 4.41 -8.39
C CYS A 9 -2.90 3.65 -9.55
N LEU A 10 -3.61 3.52 -10.66
CA LEU A 10 -3.18 2.67 -11.76
C LEU A 10 -2.17 3.37 -12.68
N SER A 11 -1.42 2.58 -13.46
CA SER A 11 -0.41 3.12 -14.37
C SER A 11 -0.97 4.11 -15.41
N THR A 12 -2.28 4.09 -15.66
CA THR A 12 -2.98 5.08 -16.49
C THR A 12 -3.09 6.46 -15.84
N GLU A 13 -2.97 6.54 -14.53
CA GLU A 13 -3.06 7.77 -13.74
C GLU A 13 -1.68 8.38 -13.45
N TRP A 14 -0.61 7.56 -13.61
CA TRP A 14 0.75 7.97 -13.25
C TRP A 14 1.23 9.18 -14.05
N GLY A 15 1.89 10.07 -13.33
CA GLY A 15 2.42 11.32 -13.87
C GLY A 15 1.44 12.50 -13.82
N GLY A 16 0.18 12.29 -13.50
CA GLY A 16 -0.84 13.33 -13.34
C GLY A 16 -0.46 14.37 -12.29
N ARG A 17 0.22 13.95 -11.19
CA ARG A 17 0.76 14.84 -10.16
C ARG A 17 1.68 15.93 -10.71
N HIS A 18 2.45 15.67 -11.75
CA HIS A 18 3.34 16.68 -12.33
C HIS A 18 2.55 17.82 -12.96
N LYS A 19 1.40 17.55 -13.56
CA LYS A 19 0.50 18.59 -14.08
C LYS A 19 -0.12 19.40 -12.93
N LYS A 20 -0.59 18.73 -11.86
CA LYS A 20 -1.11 19.39 -10.65
C LYS A 20 -0.08 20.33 -10.04
N GLN A 21 1.16 19.85 -9.87
CA GLN A 21 2.27 20.62 -9.28
C GLN A 21 2.64 21.84 -10.14
N ARG A 22 2.65 21.70 -11.47
CA ARG A 22 2.86 22.84 -12.38
C ARG A 22 1.76 23.88 -12.25
N ASN A 23 0.52 23.45 -12.25
CA ASN A 23 -0.64 24.35 -12.12
C ASN A 23 -0.65 25.06 -10.76
N PHE A 24 -0.18 24.40 -9.71
CA PHE A 24 0.02 24.98 -8.38
C PHE A 24 1.18 25.99 -8.33
N GLY A 25 2.03 26.04 -9.37
CA GLY A 25 3.17 26.96 -9.44
C GLY A 25 4.39 26.51 -8.64
N ARG A 26 4.59 25.18 -8.51
CA ARG A 26 5.76 24.61 -7.82
C ARG A 26 7.06 25.16 -8.38
N LYS A 27 7.90 25.76 -7.50
CA LYS A 27 9.30 26.07 -7.79
C LYS A 27 10.16 24.82 -7.62
N MET A 28 11.23 24.67 -8.41
CA MET A 28 12.13 23.49 -8.34
C MET A 28 12.73 23.25 -6.95
N SER A 29 12.92 24.31 -6.17
CA SER A 29 13.47 24.25 -4.80
C SER A 29 12.40 23.98 -3.73
N GLN A 30 11.11 23.92 -4.09
CA GLN A 30 10.04 23.76 -3.12
C GLN A 30 9.85 22.28 -2.75
N SER A 31 9.85 21.98 -1.45
CA SER A 31 9.54 20.64 -0.94
C SER A 31 8.12 20.21 -1.35
N VAL A 32 7.96 18.92 -1.70
CA VAL A 32 6.65 18.32 -1.95
C VAL A 32 5.77 18.39 -0.71
N LEU A 33 6.35 18.24 0.48
CA LEU A 33 5.64 18.28 1.76
C LEU A 33 5.00 19.64 2.08
N SER A 34 5.49 20.74 1.45
CA SER A 34 4.90 22.06 1.63
C SER A 34 3.70 22.36 0.72
N MET A 35 3.31 21.40 -0.12
CA MET A 35 2.15 21.53 -1.00
C MET A 35 0.90 20.90 -0.36
N PRO A 36 -0.30 21.33 -0.77
CA PRO A 36 -1.52 20.62 -0.44
C PRO A 36 -1.46 19.15 -0.83
N VAL A 37 -2.06 18.27 -0.04
CA VAL A 37 -1.99 16.81 -0.25
C VAL A 37 -2.50 16.37 -1.61
N ASP A 38 -3.54 17.02 -2.13
CA ASP A 38 -4.14 16.74 -3.44
C ASP A 38 -3.21 17.03 -4.63
N VAL A 39 -2.16 17.84 -4.40
CA VAL A 39 -1.13 18.16 -5.39
C VAL A 39 0.07 17.20 -5.33
N ARG A 40 0.25 16.53 -4.20
CA ARG A 40 1.42 15.62 -3.97
C ARG A 40 1.32 14.33 -4.76
N PHE A 41 0.09 13.82 -4.99
CA PHE A 41 -0.15 12.48 -5.50
C PHE A 41 -0.88 12.45 -6.84
N ASP A 42 -0.74 11.34 -7.56
CA ASP A 42 -1.55 10.99 -8.70
C ASP A 42 -2.98 10.62 -8.24
N ASN A 43 -3.98 10.79 -9.10
CA ASN A 43 -5.34 10.44 -8.75
C ASN A 43 -5.51 8.92 -8.64
N PHE A 44 -6.47 8.49 -7.85
CA PHE A 44 -6.92 7.11 -7.87
C PHE A 44 -7.83 6.85 -9.09
N ASN A 45 -7.81 5.62 -9.59
CA ASN A 45 -8.68 5.22 -10.67
C ASN A 45 -10.12 5.04 -10.15
N LYS A 46 -11.09 5.73 -10.76
CA LYS A 46 -12.49 5.75 -10.30
C LYS A 46 -13.13 4.35 -10.20
N LYS A 47 -12.83 3.45 -11.17
CA LYS A 47 -13.35 2.07 -11.11
C LYS A 47 -12.70 1.25 -10.01
N ALA A 48 -11.41 1.47 -9.75
CA ALA A 48 -10.71 0.84 -8.63
C ALA A 48 -11.30 1.29 -7.29
N ILE A 49 -11.59 2.59 -7.13
CA ILE A 49 -12.30 3.13 -5.94
C ILE A 49 -13.68 2.47 -5.77
N THR A 50 -14.46 2.32 -6.84
CA THR A 50 -15.78 1.67 -6.77
C THR A 50 -15.67 0.24 -6.22
N ILE A 51 -14.66 -0.52 -6.65
CA ILE A 51 -14.43 -1.88 -6.15
C ILE A 51 -13.97 -1.86 -4.70
N LEU A 52 -13.02 -1.00 -4.33
CA LEU A 52 -12.56 -0.85 -2.96
C LEU A 52 -13.73 -0.51 -2.02
N ASN A 53 -14.55 0.47 -2.40
CA ASN A 53 -15.73 0.85 -1.62
C ASN A 53 -16.70 -0.31 -1.46
N SER A 54 -16.94 -1.11 -2.51
CA SER A 54 -17.81 -2.28 -2.40
C SER A 54 -17.25 -3.36 -1.45
N ILE A 55 -15.93 -3.53 -1.38
CA ILE A 55 -15.28 -4.42 -0.41
C ILE A 55 -15.51 -3.89 1.02
N ILE A 56 -15.30 -2.60 1.22
CA ILE A 56 -15.50 -1.95 2.53
C ILE A 56 -16.96 -2.07 2.98
N GLU A 57 -17.92 -1.83 2.09
CA GLU A 57 -19.36 -1.96 2.39
C GLU A 57 -19.77 -3.39 2.76
N GLU A 58 -19.21 -4.40 2.06
CA GLU A 58 -19.54 -5.81 2.29
C GLU A 58 -18.91 -6.37 3.57
N THR A 59 -17.74 -5.85 3.98
CA THR A 59 -16.95 -6.45 5.08
C THR A 59 -16.87 -5.58 6.32
N GLY A 60 -17.09 -4.27 6.19
CA GLY A 60 -16.81 -3.30 7.24
C GLY A 60 -15.32 -3.06 7.49
N ALA A 61 -14.43 -3.61 6.65
CA ALA A 61 -12.98 -3.56 6.87
C ALA A 61 -12.45 -2.14 7.04
N GLU A 62 -11.47 -1.99 7.93
CA GLU A 62 -10.68 -0.79 8.11
C GLU A 62 -9.47 -0.79 7.16
N ILE A 63 -8.92 0.39 6.88
CA ILE A 63 -7.76 0.55 6.00
C ILE A 63 -6.53 0.92 6.83
N VAL A 64 -5.46 0.14 6.68
CA VAL A 64 -4.10 0.49 7.12
C VAL A 64 -3.25 0.72 5.87
N VAL A 65 -2.64 1.90 5.78
CA VAL A 65 -1.81 2.26 4.62
C VAL A 65 -0.49 1.48 4.66
N SER A 66 -0.23 0.70 3.62
CA SER A 66 1.02 -0.01 3.39
C SER A 66 1.60 0.41 2.03
N SER A 67 1.97 1.67 1.91
CA SER A 67 2.38 2.29 0.65
C SER A 67 3.51 3.29 0.87
N ASP A 68 4.35 3.49 -0.13
CA ASP A 68 5.38 4.54 -0.09
C ASP A 68 4.81 5.96 0.02
N TRP A 69 3.53 6.15 -0.22
CA TRP A 69 2.87 7.45 -0.06
C TRP A 69 2.90 7.98 1.37
N LYS A 70 2.98 7.09 2.38
CA LYS A 70 3.20 7.45 3.79
C LYS A 70 4.47 8.27 4.04
N ARG A 71 5.44 8.29 3.09
CA ARG A 71 6.64 9.17 3.15
C ARG A 71 6.30 10.64 2.91
N TRP A 72 5.17 10.90 2.26
CA TRP A 72 4.84 12.20 1.71
C TRP A 72 3.56 12.78 2.28
N ALA A 73 2.90 12.08 3.19
CA ALA A 73 1.69 12.54 3.88
C ALA A 73 1.51 11.81 5.21
N THR A 74 0.88 12.48 6.15
CA THR A 74 0.38 11.86 7.39
C THR A 74 -0.86 11.00 7.11
N VAL A 75 -1.25 10.14 8.06
CA VAL A 75 -2.48 9.35 7.97
C VAL A 75 -3.71 10.27 7.83
N GLU A 76 -3.74 11.40 8.54
CA GLU A 76 -4.80 12.39 8.45
C GLU A 76 -4.88 13.03 7.06
N GLU A 77 -3.75 13.48 6.51
CA GLU A 77 -3.67 14.04 5.15
C GLU A 77 -4.08 13.01 4.09
N LEU A 78 -3.69 11.73 4.26
CA LEU A 78 -4.14 10.65 3.37
C LEU A 78 -5.63 10.42 3.51
N GLY A 79 -6.20 10.57 4.70
CA GLY A 79 -7.64 10.53 4.94
C GLY A 79 -8.38 11.61 4.16
N ASP A 80 -7.91 12.85 4.20
CA ASP A 80 -8.47 13.97 3.42
C ASP A 80 -8.36 13.68 1.91
N TYR A 81 -7.23 13.10 1.50
CA TYR A 81 -7.04 12.73 0.10
C TYR A 81 -7.99 11.61 -0.33
N TYR A 82 -8.20 10.58 0.48
CA TYR A 82 -9.13 9.48 0.23
C TYR A 82 -10.56 10.00 0.03
N GLU A 83 -11.03 10.85 0.93
CA GLU A 83 -12.35 11.47 0.82
C GLU A 83 -12.48 12.29 -0.48
N SER A 84 -11.46 13.09 -0.81
CA SER A 84 -11.43 13.89 -2.03
C SER A 84 -11.51 13.06 -3.31
N GLN A 85 -11.01 11.81 -3.25
CA GLN A 85 -11.02 10.86 -4.36
C GLN A 85 -12.28 9.97 -4.37
N GLY A 86 -13.12 10.01 -3.33
CA GLY A 86 -14.37 9.28 -3.23
C GLY A 86 -14.27 7.90 -2.55
N ILE A 87 -13.20 7.65 -1.78
CA ILE A 87 -13.14 6.48 -0.89
C ILE A 87 -14.00 6.77 0.34
N ILE A 88 -14.88 5.84 0.70
CA ILE A 88 -15.89 6.01 1.75
C ILE A 88 -15.33 5.89 3.17
N LYS A 89 -14.08 5.47 3.33
CA LYS A 89 -13.45 5.24 4.63
C LYS A 89 -12.06 5.85 4.66
N ARG A 90 -11.76 6.60 5.72
CA ARG A 90 -10.41 7.10 5.97
C ARG A 90 -9.51 5.96 6.46
N PRO A 91 -8.21 5.99 6.19
CA PRO A 91 -7.30 5.04 6.83
C PRO A 91 -7.25 5.30 8.33
N ILE A 92 -7.16 4.23 9.11
CA ILE A 92 -7.03 4.31 10.57
C ILE A 92 -5.58 4.43 11.03
N ASP A 93 -4.65 3.92 10.20
CA ASP A 93 -3.23 3.89 10.51
C ASP A 93 -2.39 3.69 9.24
N ALA A 94 -1.06 3.70 9.41
CA ALA A 94 -0.09 3.31 8.40
C ALA A 94 0.98 2.41 9.03
N THR A 95 1.53 1.46 8.26
CA THR A 95 2.67 0.66 8.71
C THR A 95 3.89 1.55 8.95
N ALA A 96 4.73 1.22 9.93
CA ALA A 96 6.02 1.90 10.13
C ALA A 96 6.95 1.67 8.93
N PHE A 97 8.02 2.45 8.83
CA PHE A 97 9.07 2.17 7.85
C PHE A 97 10.03 1.12 8.39
N CYS A 98 10.41 0.16 7.58
CA CYS A 98 11.36 -0.88 7.97
C CYS A 98 12.67 -0.28 8.53
N ARG A 99 13.16 0.81 7.95
CA ARG A 99 14.32 1.54 8.46
C ARG A 99 14.16 1.99 9.91
N ASP A 100 12.99 2.43 10.30
CA ASP A 100 12.73 2.90 11.66
C ASP A 100 12.65 1.70 12.63
N LEU A 101 12.10 0.58 12.17
CA LEU A 101 12.10 -0.70 12.90
C LEU A 101 13.51 -1.24 13.15
N TYR A 102 14.44 -1.07 12.20
CA TYR A 102 15.85 -1.45 12.39
C TYR A 102 16.54 -0.62 13.47
N ASN A 103 16.25 0.67 13.54
CA ASN A 103 16.84 1.57 14.53
C ASN A 103 16.39 1.22 15.95
N ASP A 104 15.19 0.69 16.13
CA ASP A 104 14.63 0.24 17.40
C ASP A 104 15.05 -1.19 17.81
N GLY A 105 15.95 -1.82 17.04
CA GLY A 105 16.50 -3.16 17.33
C GLY A 105 15.60 -4.33 16.91
N GLY A 106 14.43 -4.07 16.30
CA GLY A 106 13.44 -5.10 16.00
C GLY A 106 13.76 -6.01 14.80
N ALA A 107 14.68 -5.63 13.93
CA ALA A 107 14.91 -6.34 12.65
C ALA A 107 16.35 -6.88 12.49
N ALA A 108 17.06 -7.12 13.57
CA ALA A 108 18.46 -7.61 13.56
C ALA A 108 18.64 -9.00 12.90
N HIS A 109 17.55 -9.72 12.65
CA HIS A 109 17.56 -11.07 12.04
C HIS A 109 17.58 -11.08 10.51
N LEU A 110 17.52 -9.92 9.83
CA LEU A 110 17.45 -9.82 8.37
C LEU A 110 18.81 -9.54 7.69
N LYS A 111 19.91 -9.58 8.44
CA LYS A 111 21.27 -9.43 7.90
C LYS A 111 21.78 -10.78 7.39
N ASP A 112 21.36 -11.17 6.21
CA ASP A 112 22.06 -12.22 5.47
C ASP A 112 22.90 -11.54 4.37
N GLU A 113 24.21 -11.43 4.59
CA GLU A 113 25.14 -10.66 3.74
C GLU A 113 25.46 -11.32 2.39
N ASP A 114 24.96 -12.54 2.16
CA ASP A 114 25.33 -13.37 1.00
C ASP A 114 24.36 -13.33 -0.18
N ILE A 115 23.31 -12.49 -0.15
CA ILE A 115 22.26 -12.51 -1.17
C ILE A 115 22.36 -11.31 -2.10
N ASN A 116 22.55 -11.59 -3.38
CA ASN A 116 22.59 -10.59 -4.46
C ASN A 116 21.16 -10.12 -4.79
N TRP A 117 20.65 -9.22 -3.96
CA TRP A 117 19.25 -8.78 -3.95
C TRP A 117 18.95 -7.77 -5.05
N THR A 118 17.90 -8.01 -5.82
CA THR A 118 17.32 -6.96 -6.66
C THR A 118 16.56 -5.95 -5.78
N ARG A 119 16.51 -4.68 -6.19
CA ARG A 119 15.74 -3.63 -5.49
C ARG A 119 14.28 -4.03 -5.25
N GLN A 120 13.67 -4.70 -6.21
CA GLN A 120 12.31 -5.24 -6.13
C GLN A 120 12.14 -6.15 -4.92
N TRP A 121 13.03 -7.12 -4.78
CA TRP A 121 13.00 -8.10 -3.71
C TRP A 121 13.21 -7.45 -2.32
N MET A 122 14.10 -6.45 -2.22
CA MET A 122 14.28 -5.70 -0.98
C MET A 122 12.97 -5.02 -0.57
N LEU A 123 12.27 -4.36 -1.50
CA LEU A 123 10.99 -3.70 -1.23
C LEU A 123 9.91 -4.71 -0.81
N GLU A 124 9.85 -5.87 -1.46
CA GLU A 124 8.91 -6.94 -1.08
C GLU A 124 9.16 -7.42 0.35
N GLN A 125 10.40 -7.58 0.75
CA GLN A 125 10.76 -7.99 2.11
C GLN A 125 10.53 -6.89 3.15
N GLU A 126 10.96 -5.68 2.88
CA GLU A 126 10.76 -4.56 3.80
C GLU A 126 9.26 -4.37 4.09
N ARG A 127 8.42 -4.37 3.06
CA ARG A 127 6.99 -4.13 3.20
C ARG A 127 6.28 -5.25 3.96
N HIS A 128 6.63 -6.52 3.73
CA HIS A 128 6.02 -7.60 4.51
C HIS A 128 6.40 -7.54 5.99
N VAL A 129 7.63 -7.14 6.33
CA VAL A 129 8.07 -6.95 7.72
C VAL A 129 7.29 -5.82 8.39
N GLU A 130 7.08 -4.71 7.70
CA GLU A 130 6.27 -3.59 8.19
C GLU A 130 4.85 -4.00 8.55
N ILE A 131 4.23 -4.87 7.71
CA ILE A 131 2.87 -5.39 7.95
C ILE A 131 2.86 -6.34 9.15
N LEU A 132 3.80 -7.28 9.22
CA LEU A 132 3.87 -8.23 10.32
C LEU A 132 4.14 -7.55 11.67
N GLU A 133 4.98 -6.53 11.68
CA GLU A 133 5.27 -5.74 12.87
C GLU A 133 4.03 -4.96 13.33
N TRP A 134 3.27 -4.38 12.39
CA TRP A 134 2.01 -3.72 12.72
C TRP A 134 1.01 -4.73 13.35
N LEU A 135 0.86 -5.90 12.76
CA LEU A 135 -0.01 -6.98 13.30
C LEU A 135 0.43 -7.46 14.68
N GLN A 136 1.73 -7.53 14.93
CA GLN A 136 2.25 -7.90 16.25
C GLN A 136 1.83 -6.90 17.34
N ARG A 137 1.72 -5.62 16.99
CA ARG A 137 1.23 -4.56 17.90
C ARG A 137 -0.29 -4.52 18.02
N HIS A 138 -1.02 -5.19 17.11
CA HIS A 138 -2.48 -5.20 17.06
C HIS A 138 -3.02 -6.64 17.10
N PRO A 139 -2.79 -7.37 18.20
CA PRO A 139 -3.20 -8.78 18.32
C PRO A 139 -4.73 -8.99 18.29
N GLU A 140 -5.51 -7.92 18.45
CA GLU A 140 -6.96 -7.92 18.30
C GLU A 140 -7.42 -8.08 16.85
N VAL A 141 -6.56 -7.83 15.87
CA VAL A 141 -6.88 -7.97 14.45
C VAL A 141 -6.74 -9.43 14.02
N THR A 142 -7.85 -10.11 13.86
CA THR A 142 -7.91 -11.54 13.52
C THR A 142 -8.19 -11.82 12.04
N HIS A 143 -8.83 -10.88 11.33
CA HIS A 143 -9.14 -10.99 9.90
C HIS A 143 -8.49 -9.82 9.18
N TRP A 144 -7.59 -10.13 8.27
CA TRP A 144 -6.85 -9.12 7.51
C TRP A 144 -6.39 -9.64 6.16
N VAL A 145 -6.08 -8.72 5.26
CA VAL A 145 -5.47 -9.01 3.97
C VAL A 145 -4.52 -7.88 3.59
N ALA A 146 -3.41 -8.21 2.96
CA ALA A 146 -2.55 -7.23 2.29
C ALA A 146 -2.80 -7.27 0.79
N ILE A 147 -2.94 -6.09 0.17
CA ILE A 147 -3.20 -5.91 -1.26
C ILE A 147 -2.08 -5.03 -1.81
N ASP A 148 -1.28 -5.56 -2.74
CA ASP A 148 -0.08 -4.89 -3.24
C ASP A 148 0.26 -5.40 -4.66
N ASP A 149 1.00 -4.63 -5.43
CA ASP A 149 1.58 -5.06 -6.72
C ASP A 149 2.99 -5.65 -6.57
N LEU A 150 3.61 -5.50 -5.38
CA LEU A 150 4.82 -6.21 -4.97
C LEU A 150 4.44 -7.61 -4.48
N ASN A 151 5.14 -8.64 -4.95
CA ASN A 151 4.81 -10.02 -4.59
C ASN A 151 5.32 -10.42 -3.21
N MET A 152 4.49 -10.27 -2.19
CA MET A 152 4.77 -10.65 -0.80
C MET A 152 4.12 -11.98 -0.38
N ALA A 153 3.54 -12.74 -1.30
CA ALA A 153 2.92 -14.02 -0.97
C ALA A 153 3.94 -15.01 -0.41
N LYS A 154 3.59 -15.72 0.67
CA LYS A 154 4.41 -16.80 1.23
C LYS A 154 4.55 -17.96 0.26
N ASN A 155 3.47 -18.31 -0.39
CA ASN A 155 3.43 -19.34 -1.44
C ASN A 155 3.04 -18.69 -2.77
N TYR A 156 3.92 -18.76 -3.76
CA TYR A 156 3.66 -18.27 -5.10
C TYR A 156 4.14 -19.27 -6.14
N GLU A 157 3.29 -19.64 -7.09
CA GLU A 157 3.59 -20.60 -8.16
C GLU A 157 4.17 -21.93 -7.65
N ASN A 158 3.65 -22.44 -6.51
CA ASN A 158 4.12 -23.66 -5.82
C ASN A 158 5.57 -23.57 -5.26
N ILE A 159 6.10 -22.37 -5.12
CA ILE A 159 7.36 -22.11 -4.43
C ILE A 159 7.03 -21.60 -3.03
N GLU A 160 7.37 -22.40 -2.01
CA GLU A 160 7.29 -21.96 -0.61
C GLU A 160 8.46 -21.04 -0.30
N ARG A 161 8.17 -19.86 0.26
CA ARG A 161 9.18 -18.91 0.73
C ARG A 161 9.32 -19.04 2.24
N THR A 162 10.52 -18.83 2.76
CA THR A 162 10.77 -18.74 4.21
C THR A 162 10.18 -17.48 4.83
N TRP A 163 9.85 -16.50 4.01
CA TRP A 163 9.22 -15.22 4.35
C TRP A 163 7.96 -15.02 3.51
N GLY A 164 7.17 -14.01 3.85
CA GLY A 164 5.99 -13.59 3.10
C GLY A 164 4.71 -13.72 3.91
N LEU A 165 3.62 -13.26 3.30
CA LEU A 165 2.30 -13.16 3.91
C LEU A 165 1.39 -14.31 3.42
N GLU A 166 0.63 -14.90 4.35
CA GLU A 166 -0.39 -15.88 4.03
C GLU A 166 -1.68 -15.21 3.53
N ASN A 167 -2.08 -14.11 4.17
CA ASN A 167 -3.25 -13.33 3.81
C ASN A 167 -2.85 -12.19 2.85
N PHE A 168 -2.55 -12.57 1.61
CA PHE A 168 -2.03 -11.65 0.60
C PHE A 168 -2.73 -11.81 -0.74
N VAL A 169 -3.02 -10.69 -1.40
CA VAL A 169 -3.59 -10.63 -2.73
C VAL A 169 -2.70 -9.77 -3.63
N LEU A 170 -2.06 -10.40 -4.60
CA LEU A 170 -1.23 -9.74 -5.61
C LEU A 170 -2.07 -9.07 -6.68
N THR A 171 -1.76 -7.82 -7.03
CA THR A 171 -2.30 -7.13 -8.20
C THR A 171 -1.23 -7.00 -9.30
N PRO A 172 -0.92 -8.06 -10.06
CA PRO A 172 0.30 -8.13 -10.90
C PRO A 172 0.25 -7.23 -12.12
N ARG A 173 -0.91 -6.64 -12.43
CA ARG A 173 -1.11 -5.78 -13.61
C ARG A 173 -1.42 -4.36 -13.18
N SER A 174 -0.39 -3.52 -13.07
CA SER A 174 -0.50 -2.11 -12.63
C SER A 174 -1.53 -1.26 -13.42
N ARG A 175 -1.91 -1.67 -14.62
CA ARG A 175 -2.98 -1.03 -15.40
C ARG A 175 -4.37 -1.42 -14.93
N GLU A 176 -4.53 -2.59 -14.33
CA GLU A 176 -5.80 -3.14 -13.87
C GLU A 176 -5.95 -3.03 -12.34
N GLY A 177 -4.89 -3.30 -11.59
CA GLY A 177 -4.89 -3.25 -10.13
C GLY A 177 -6.03 -4.09 -9.53
N ILE A 178 -6.70 -3.54 -8.54
CA ILE A 178 -7.83 -4.19 -7.87
C ILE A 178 -9.02 -4.49 -8.81
N LYS A 179 -9.07 -3.89 -10.01
CA LYS A 179 -10.11 -4.16 -11.03
C LYS A 179 -9.91 -5.48 -11.77
N GLN A 180 -8.76 -6.10 -11.64
CA GLN A 180 -8.49 -7.36 -12.31
C GLN A 180 -9.50 -8.41 -11.84
N THR A 181 -10.03 -9.17 -12.81
CA THR A 181 -11.03 -10.21 -12.54
C THR A 181 -10.54 -11.20 -11.48
N GLY A 182 -11.36 -11.47 -10.48
CA GLY A 182 -11.08 -12.39 -9.39
C GLY A 182 -10.34 -11.78 -8.18
N ILE A 183 -9.81 -10.55 -8.28
CA ILE A 183 -9.10 -9.90 -7.18
C ILE A 183 -10.06 -9.57 -6.02
N LYS A 184 -11.22 -9.01 -6.29
CA LYS A 184 -12.22 -8.74 -5.25
C LYS A 184 -12.60 -10.01 -4.49
N GLU A 185 -12.89 -11.09 -5.20
CA GLU A 185 -13.26 -12.37 -4.60
C GLU A 185 -12.13 -12.96 -3.74
N GLN A 186 -10.88 -12.79 -4.15
CA GLN A 186 -9.72 -13.18 -3.34
C GLN A 186 -9.62 -12.38 -2.05
N ILE A 187 -9.80 -11.05 -2.11
CA ILE A 187 -9.79 -10.18 -0.94
C ILE A 187 -10.88 -10.57 0.05
N LEU A 188 -12.11 -10.78 -0.43
CA LEU A 188 -13.25 -11.16 0.41
C LEU A 188 -13.01 -12.48 1.16
N LYS A 189 -12.31 -13.46 0.58
CA LYS A 189 -12.00 -14.73 1.26
C LYS A 189 -11.16 -14.58 2.52
N HIS A 190 -10.40 -13.49 2.65
CA HIS A 190 -9.58 -13.21 3.84
C HIS A 190 -10.31 -12.37 4.88
N LEU A 191 -11.40 -11.71 4.49
CA LEU A 191 -12.11 -10.74 5.34
C LEU A 191 -13.46 -11.26 5.88
N ILE A 192 -13.97 -12.36 5.30
CA ILE A 192 -15.27 -12.94 5.68
C ILE A 192 -15.11 -14.36 6.20
#